data_73c61945895614a2e314b0749e97f8d6
#
_entry.id   73c61945895614a2e314b0749e97f8d6
#
_cell.length_a   1.000
_cell.length_b   1.000
_cell.length_c   1.000
_cell.angle_alpha   90.00
_cell.angle_beta   90.00
_cell.angle_gamma   90.00
#
_symmetry.space_group_name_H-M   'P 1'
#
loop_
_entity.id
_entity.type
_entity.pdbx_description
1 polymer ?
#
loop_
_entity_poly.entity_id
_entity_poly.type
_entity_poly.pdbx_seq_one_letter_code
_entity_poly.pdbx_strand_id
1 'polypeptide(L)'
;MTLSSVPAPAQEPGRPEPPFSSTLVEETLKLLVKAARAHQLYLHNNPTYLRALDTARAAFAPIWEVTDELAFDVTETEFRWYGETVLQEPEKATDNIPWMMYKDGIRELRLMKDFEQHELVPLLDILQRSRKVSPEEDDLLTMLWEQEFNYLRYRYIDLSTDQATPIDRAGFRGGEAGPDALRDGAPPMDASVPSVVNLDDFDSTLYFLEEREIEYLREEVRKEYAIDMRRNVVAMLLDTYETQTDPGVREEIGALLDTLMLHILSSGQFKTAAFLLRETARTAERTSGITPEQRDQLLKIRDRLSDPEVLSQILQSLDEASQLPDQEDLNELFGQLKVTALATVFTWLLKAQTPRLRVLLENTAAQLATTNTAELVRLIGSSDREVAREAVRRAGAVRATAAVGALAKLTTDADVQMRLAAVQALGEIASPGALQFLERTIEDPHRDVRVATARAIAARAHRAALPKIEAVVKGKLARDADLTEKMALFEAYGTLCGEAGVSLLDGMLNARGLFGKKEDPELRACAAMALGRIGSEAAIATLRRASTEKDILVRNAVNRALRGGTA
;
A
#
# COMPACT_ATOMS: atom_id res chain seq x y z
N MET A 1 22.22 -21.27 59.01
CA MET A 1 22.37 -21.97 57.71
C MET A 1 22.66 -20.93 56.67
N THR A 2 23.83 -21.02 56.18
CA THR A 2 24.61 -20.06 55.40
C THR A 2 24.05 -19.85 53.97
N LEU A 3 23.72 -18.62 53.64
CA LEU A 3 23.47 -18.18 52.27
C LEU A 3 24.81 -18.08 51.55
N SER A 4 24.96 -18.88 50.51
CA SER A 4 26.09 -18.92 49.63
C SER A 4 26.01 -17.71 48.69
N SER A 5 26.96 -16.82 48.78
CA SER A 5 27.18 -15.68 47.91
C SER A 5 27.64 -16.17 46.54
N VAL A 6 26.93 -15.82 45.48
CA VAL A 6 27.35 -15.95 44.07
C VAL A 6 28.49 -14.94 43.87
N PRO A 7 29.65 -15.34 43.35
CA PRO A 7 30.73 -14.39 43.04
C PRO A 7 30.31 -13.52 41.83
N ALA A 8 30.64 -12.23 41.91
CA ALA A 8 30.53 -11.27 40.81
C ALA A 8 31.37 -11.74 39.61
N PRO A 9 30.97 -11.46 38.37
CA PRO A 9 31.75 -11.83 37.19
C PRO A 9 33.11 -11.10 37.23
N ALA A 10 34.15 -11.86 36.94
CA ALA A 10 35.54 -11.39 36.91
C ALA A 10 35.66 -10.25 35.88
N GLN A 11 36.22 -9.13 36.32
CA GLN A 11 36.63 -8.01 35.45
C GLN A 11 37.73 -8.50 34.50
N GLU A 12 37.53 -8.32 33.20
CA GLU A 12 38.54 -8.51 32.18
C GLU A 12 39.69 -7.50 32.42
N PRO A 13 40.95 -7.92 32.43
CA PRO A 13 42.06 -7.01 32.68
C PRO A 13 42.33 -6.15 31.44
N GLY A 14 42.15 -4.83 31.57
CA GLY A 14 42.74 -3.86 30.63
C GLY A 14 41.84 -2.82 29.98
N ARG A 15 40.57 -2.68 30.39
CA ARG A 15 39.79 -1.51 29.91
C ARG A 15 40.12 -0.27 30.72
N PRO A 16 40.45 0.87 30.08
CA PRO A 16 40.61 2.14 30.76
C PRO A 16 39.29 2.54 31.43
N GLU A 17 39.35 3.03 32.66
CA GLU A 17 38.16 3.55 33.36
C GLU A 17 37.68 4.84 32.71
N PRO A 18 36.35 5.06 32.57
CA PRO A 18 35.82 6.30 32.01
C PRO A 18 36.22 7.51 32.89
N PRO A 19 36.60 8.65 32.30
CA PRO A 19 37.04 9.82 33.03
C PRO A 19 35.94 10.51 33.83
N PHE A 20 34.66 10.21 33.54
CA PHE A 20 33.47 10.73 34.23
C PHE A 20 32.26 9.77 33.98
N SER A 21 31.12 10.10 34.58
CA SER A 21 29.92 9.24 34.50
C SER A 21 29.37 9.14 33.09
N SER A 22 29.06 7.93 32.63
CA SER A 22 28.38 7.64 31.36
C SER A 22 27.02 8.32 31.23
N THR A 23 26.35 8.62 32.36
CA THR A 23 25.06 9.36 32.38
C THR A 23 25.17 10.75 31.74
N LEU A 24 26.29 11.45 31.91
CA LEU A 24 26.50 12.76 31.30
C LEU A 24 26.58 12.66 29.77
N VAL A 25 27.26 11.64 29.27
CA VAL A 25 27.35 11.35 27.82
C VAL A 25 25.98 10.94 27.26
N GLU A 26 25.26 10.10 28.00
CA GLU A 26 23.91 9.66 27.61
C GLU A 26 22.94 10.85 27.49
N GLU A 27 22.94 11.76 28.47
CA GLU A 27 22.11 12.97 28.42
C GLU A 27 22.48 13.87 27.26
N THR A 28 23.78 14.06 26.98
CA THR A 28 24.27 14.85 25.86
C THR A 28 23.84 14.25 24.51
N LEU A 29 23.96 12.94 24.32
CA LEU A 29 23.53 12.26 23.11
C LEU A 29 22.00 12.30 22.92
N LYS A 30 21.22 12.20 23.99
CA LYS A 30 19.77 12.39 23.94
C LYS A 30 19.37 13.79 23.48
N LEU A 31 20.10 14.81 23.91
CA LEU A 31 19.89 16.19 23.46
C LEU A 31 20.31 16.37 21.98
N LEU A 32 21.38 15.70 21.55
CA LEU A 32 21.81 15.67 20.15
C LEU A 32 20.73 15.01 19.27
N VAL A 33 20.20 13.85 19.66
CA VAL A 33 19.08 13.18 18.94
C VAL A 33 17.85 14.10 18.89
N LYS A 34 17.55 14.80 19.98
CA LYS A 34 16.44 15.77 20.01
C LYS A 34 16.67 16.93 19.05
N ALA A 35 17.90 17.44 18.95
CA ALA A 35 18.26 18.48 17.98
C ALA A 35 18.16 17.96 16.54
N ALA A 36 18.58 16.72 16.27
CA ALA A 36 18.44 16.07 14.97
C ALA A 36 16.96 15.94 14.56
N ARG A 37 16.08 15.51 15.46
CA ARG A 37 14.64 15.46 15.21
C ARG A 37 14.03 16.84 15.00
N ALA A 38 14.48 17.84 15.76
CA ALA A 38 14.02 19.22 15.56
C ALA A 38 14.47 19.79 14.22
N HIS A 39 15.72 19.51 13.79
CA HIS A 39 16.25 19.88 12.49
C HIS A 39 15.45 19.28 11.32
N GLN A 40 14.95 18.07 11.50
CA GLN A 40 14.12 17.39 10.53
C GLN A 40 12.70 17.98 10.38
N LEU A 41 12.11 18.41 11.52
CA LEU A 41 10.70 18.81 11.58
C LEU A 41 10.47 20.30 11.33
N TYR A 42 11.48 21.14 11.59
CA TYR A 42 11.34 22.58 11.57
C TYR A 42 12.31 23.26 10.61
N LEU A 43 11.90 24.41 10.08
CA LEU A 43 12.80 25.26 9.30
C LEU A 43 13.93 25.81 10.18
N HIS A 44 15.11 26.11 9.59
CA HIS A 44 16.32 26.57 10.28
C HIS A 44 16.14 27.84 11.12
N ASN A 45 15.15 28.68 10.81
CA ASN A 45 14.82 29.90 11.55
C ASN A 45 13.75 29.68 12.64
N ASN A 46 13.27 28.45 12.84
CA ASN A 46 12.23 28.17 13.82
C ASN A 46 12.80 28.24 15.26
N PRO A 47 12.16 29.00 16.19
CA PRO A 47 12.63 29.10 17.58
C PRO A 47 12.75 27.77 18.32
N THR A 48 11.95 26.77 17.96
CA THR A 48 12.00 25.44 18.60
C THR A 48 13.25 24.68 18.16
N TYR A 49 13.62 24.75 16.88
CA TYR A 49 14.87 24.20 16.37
C TYR A 49 16.08 24.89 17.00
N LEU A 50 16.12 26.23 16.97
CA LEU A 50 17.23 27.00 17.53
C LEU A 50 17.46 26.69 19.02
N ARG A 51 16.40 26.60 19.82
CA ARG A 51 16.53 26.21 21.24
C ARG A 51 17.05 24.78 21.40
N ALA A 52 16.59 23.82 20.57
CA ALA A 52 17.07 22.45 20.65
C ALA A 52 18.56 22.38 20.31
N LEU A 53 19.00 23.12 19.29
CA LEU A 53 20.40 23.21 18.87
C LEU A 53 21.26 23.84 19.96
N ASP A 54 20.86 24.98 20.55
CA ASP A 54 21.59 25.65 21.61
C ASP A 54 21.69 24.79 22.88
N THR A 55 20.61 24.06 23.20
CA THR A 55 20.60 23.12 24.34
C THR A 55 21.56 21.96 24.09
N ALA A 56 21.60 21.40 22.88
CA ALA A 56 22.54 20.35 22.53
C ALA A 56 23.99 20.84 22.60
N ARG A 57 24.27 22.02 22.06
CA ARG A 57 25.62 22.65 22.15
C ARG A 57 26.06 22.84 23.59
N ALA A 58 25.21 23.41 24.44
CA ALA A 58 25.55 23.67 25.83
C ALA A 58 25.84 22.38 26.63
N ALA A 59 25.27 21.24 26.22
CA ALA A 59 25.45 19.97 26.91
C ALA A 59 26.89 19.41 26.78
N PHE A 60 27.65 19.81 25.76
CA PHE A 60 29.02 19.37 25.58
C PHE A 60 30.00 20.10 26.51
N ALA A 61 29.68 21.30 26.98
CA ALA A 61 30.58 22.12 27.78
C ALA A 61 31.20 21.39 28.99
N PRO A 62 30.43 20.72 29.87
CA PRO A 62 31.04 20.01 31.01
C PRO A 62 31.90 18.79 30.60
N ILE A 63 31.66 18.23 29.42
CA ILE A 63 32.47 17.13 28.89
C ILE A 63 33.84 17.65 28.46
N TRP A 64 33.89 18.79 27.76
CA TRP A 64 35.12 19.41 27.29
C TRP A 64 35.98 20.03 28.38
N GLU A 65 35.46 20.13 29.61
CA GLU A 65 36.30 20.48 30.78
C GLU A 65 37.19 19.31 31.24
N VAL A 66 36.82 18.05 30.90
CA VAL A 66 37.47 16.84 31.39
C VAL A 66 38.24 16.10 30.29
N THR A 67 37.71 16.10 29.04
CA THR A 67 38.32 15.40 27.89
C THR A 67 38.29 16.27 26.64
N ASP A 68 39.21 16.03 25.72
CA ASP A 68 39.25 16.69 24.42
C ASP A 68 38.64 15.83 23.30
N GLU A 69 38.24 14.58 23.61
CA GLU A 69 37.57 13.71 22.64
C GLU A 69 36.52 12.78 23.30
N LEU A 70 35.48 12.44 22.54
CA LEU A 70 34.53 11.39 22.83
C LEU A 70 34.57 10.36 21.72
N ALA A 71 34.95 9.12 22.01
CA ALA A 71 34.98 8.03 21.05
C ALA A 71 33.88 7.03 21.36
N PHE A 72 33.03 6.74 20.37
CA PHE A 72 31.91 5.82 20.46
C PHE A 72 32.09 4.63 19.53
N ASP A 73 31.91 3.42 20.07
CA ASP A 73 31.72 2.24 19.24
C ASP A 73 30.27 2.24 18.70
N VAL A 74 30.15 2.08 17.40
CA VAL A 74 28.86 2.08 16.70
C VAL A 74 28.43 0.64 16.45
N THR A 75 27.28 0.26 16.98
CA THR A 75 26.63 -1.02 16.72
C THR A 75 25.28 -0.80 16.01
N GLU A 76 24.56 -1.87 15.67
CA GLU A 76 23.30 -1.79 14.95
C GLU A 76 22.23 -0.92 15.63
N THR A 77 22.20 -0.91 16.96
CA THR A 77 21.12 -0.28 17.73
C THR A 77 21.61 0.66 18.82
N GLU A 78 22.92 0.75 19.02
CA GLU A 78 23.46 1.53 20.16
C GLU A 78 24.83 2.12 19.89
N PHE A 79 25.13 3.24 20.57
CA PHE A 79 26.45 3.75 20.75
C PHE A 79 26.99 3.31 22.12
N ARG A 80 28.23 2.83 22.14
CA ARG A 80 28.96 2.46 23.36
C ARG A 80 30.13 3.36 23.61
N TRP A 81 30.30 3.74 24.84
CA TRP A 81 31.42 4.53 25.31
C TRP A 81 32.09 3.80 26.49
N TYR A 82 33.37 3.49 26.38
CA TYR A 82 34.09 2.60 27.32
C TYR A 82 33.36 1.27 27.57
N GLY A 83 32.63 0.78 26.60
CA GLY A 83 31.87 -0.46 26.68
C GLY A 83 30.49 -0.36 27.34
N GLU A 84 30.11 0.79 27.88
CA GLU A 84 28.77 1.07 28.38
C GLU A 84 27.88 1.66 27.27
N THR A 85 26.64 1.26 27.24
CA THR A 85 25.68 1.80 26.28
C THR A 85 25.27 3.21 26.70
N VAL A 86 25.57 4.21 25.86
CA VAL A 86 25.26 5.63 26.11
C VAL A 86 24.15 6.18 25.20
N LEU A 87 23.80 5.47 24.15
CA LEU A 87 22.62 5.74 23.33
C LEU A 87 22.08 4.40 22.83
N GLN A 88 20.79 4.14 23.04
CA GLN A 88 20.11 2.96 22.54
C GLN A 88 18.84 3.35 21.81
N GLU A 89 18.72 2.89 20.57
CA GLU A 89 17.53 3.02 19.73
C GLU A 89 17.22 1.63 19.14
N PRO A 90 16.23 0.91 19.68
CA PRO A 90 16.04 -0.52 19.40
C PRO A 90 15.48 -0.81 18.00
N GLU A 91 14.88 0.16 17.34
CA GLU A 91 14.32 -0.01 16.01
C GLU A 91 15.37 0.28 14.92
N LYS A 92 15.51 -0.62 13.95
CA LYS A 92 16.36 -0.42 12.77
C LYS A 92 15.62 0.42 11.73
N ALA A 93 15.40 1.68 12.07
CA ALA A 93 14.67 2.63 11.23
C ALA A 93 15.61 3.69 10.62
N THR A 94 15.19 4.31 9.54
CA THR A 94 15.97 5.34 8.83
C THR A 94 16.14 6.64 9.61
N ASP A 95 15.42 6.83 10.70
CA ASP A 95 15.55 7.96 11.61
C ASP A 95 16.43 7.66 12.85
N ASN A 96 16.91 6.44 12.96
CA ASN A 96 17.75 5.95 14.03
C ASN A 96 19.23 6.19 13.71
N ILE A 97 19.92 7.03 14.50
CA ILE A 97 21.30 7.45 14.21
C ILE A 97 22.29 6.28 14.27
N PRO A 98 22.30 5.40 15.31
CA PRO A 98 23.16 4.22 15.31
C PRO A 98 22.99 3.34 14.09
N TRP A 99 21.76 3.05 13.71
CA TRP A 99 21.47 2.22 12.54
C TRP A 99 21.92 2.86 11.23
N MET A 100 21.67 4.16 11.04
CA MET A 100 22.11 4.90 9.85
C MET A 100 23.62 4.84 9.67
N MET A 101 24.38 4.98 10.74
CA MET A 101 25.83 4.91 10.69
C MET A 101 26.33 3.48 10.48
N TYR A 102 25.75 2.52 11.21
CA TYR A 102 26.18 1.13 11.16
C TYR A 102 25.92 0.48 9.79
N LYS A 103 24.75 0.75 9.18
CA LYS A 103 24.38 0.17 7.87
C LYS A 103 25.34 0.58 6.74
N ASP A 104 25.89 1.80 6.81
CA ASP A 104 26.83 2.34 5.83
C ASP A 104 28.29 2.11 6.22
N GLY A 105 28.54 1.15 7.11
CA GLY A 105 29.88 0.66 7.44
C GLY A 105 30.60 1.37 8.59
N ILE A 106 30.07 2.44 9.17
CA ILE A 106 30.69 3.15 10.27
C ILE A 106 30.68 2.29 11.54
N ARG A 107 31.84 2.11 12.17
CA ARG A 107 32.01 1.28 13.37
C ARG A 107 32.52 2.05 14.58
N GLU A 108 33.11 3.20 14.37
CA GLU A 108 33.57 4.09 15.43
C GLU A 108 33.31 5.54 15.02
N LEU A 109 32.85 6.35 15.95
CA LEU A 109 32.64 7.79 15.80
C LEU A 109 33.40 8.52 16.90
N ARG A 110 34.18 9.53 16.54
CA ARG A 110 34.90 10.37 17.47
C ARG A 110 34.52 11.82 17.29
N LEU A 111 34.10 12.44 18.37
CA LEU A 111 33.80 13.87 18.45
C LEU A 111 34.95 14.53 19.18
N MET A 112 35.59 15.50 18.53
CA MET A 112 36.66 16.30 19.11
C MET A 112 36.08 17.54 19.78
N LYS A 113 36.83 18.15 20.69
CA LYS A 113 36.45 19.39 21.36
C LYS A 113 36.05 20.46 20.34
N ASP A 114 35.00 21.21 20.65
CA ASP A 114 34.41 22.26 19.82
C ASP A 114 33.64 21.74 18.57
N PHE A 115 33.46 20.42 18.41
CA PHE A 115 32.65 19.80 17.37
C PHE A 115 31.23 20.44 17.26
N GLU A 116 30.58 20.64 18.42
CA GLU A 116 29.22 21.16 18.50
C GLU A 116 29.09 22.61 18.00
N GLN A 117 30.18 23.37 18.03
CA GLN A 117 30.19 24.76 17.56
C GLN A 117 30.36 24.84 16.04
N HIS A 118 31.20 23.99 15.48
CA HIS A 118 31.63 24.07 14.08
C HIS A 118 30.95 23.08 13.15
N GLU A 119 30.70 21.86 13.60
CA GLU A 119 30.34 20.74 12.71
C GLU A 119 29.01 20.06 13.05
N LEU A 120 28.36 20.41 14.16
CA LEU A 120 27.08 19.84 14.53
C LEU A 120 26.00 20.08 13.46
N VAL A 121 25.86 21.31 12.96
CA VAL A 121 24.86 21.64 11.95
C VAL A 121 25.15 20.93 10.63
N PRO A 122 26.37 20.96 10.06
CA PRO A 122 26.74 20.14 8.90
C PRO A 122 26.42 18.64 9.07
N LEU A 123 26.68 18.06 10.24
CA LEU A 123 26.32 16.67 10.51
C LEU A 123 24.82 16.46 10.46
N LEU A 124 24.01 17.35 11.06
CA LEU A 124 22.54 17.26 11.02
C LEU A 124 22.00 17.37 9.61
N ASP A 125 22.58 18.23 8.77
CA ASP A 125 22.23 18.37 7.35
C ASP A 125 22.51 17.08 6.57
N ILE A 126 23.66 16.45 6.79
CA ILE A 126 24.03 15.17 6.17
C ILE A 126 23.08 14.06 6.61
N LEU A 127 22.81 13.94 7.92
CA LEU A 127 21.87 12.95 8.45
C LEU A 127 20.47 13.14 7.88
N GLN A 128 20.04 14.38 7.62
CA GLN A 128 18.76 14.65 6.98
C GLN A 128 18.78 14.32 5.47
N ARG A 129 19.88 14.60 4.77
CA ARG A 129 20.05 14.29 3.35
C ARG A 129 20.07 12.78 3.12
N SER A 130 20.87 12.03 3.88
CA SER A 130 21.04 10.59 3.74
C SER A 130 19.74 9.79 3.92
N ARG A 131 18.73 10.36 4.58
CA ARG A 131 17.37 9.77 4.69
C ARG A 131 16.54 9.89 3.42
N LYS A 132 16.84 10.87 2.58
CA LYS A 132 16.05 11.22 1.39
C LYS A 132 16.65 10.71 0.09
N VAL A 133 17.91 10.35 0.14
CA VAL A 133 18.69 9.89 -1.02
C VAL A 133 18.54 8.36 -1.12
N SER A 134 18.39 7.89 -2.35
CA SER A 134 18.38 6.46 -2.64
C SER A 134 19.77 5.86 -2.30
N PRO A 135 19.84 4.66 -1.70
CA PRO A 135 21.12 3.97 -1.46
C PRO A 135 21.95 3.72 -2.72
N GLU A 136 21.37 3.89 -3.91
CA GLU A 136 22.04 3.75 -5.21
C GLU A 136 22.68 5.06 -5.69
N GLU A 137 22.28 6.21 -5.11
CA GLU A 137 22.79 7.53 -5.52
C GLU A 137 23.95 7.98 -4.61
N ASP A 138 23.79 7.88 -3.28
CA ASP A 138 24.81 8.27 -2.31
C ASP A 138 24.54 7.60 -0.95
N ASP A 139 25.57 7.09 -0.29
CA ASP A 139 25.52 6.61 1.09
C ASP A 139 25.96 7.69 2.09
N LEU A 140 25.69 7.46 3.37
CA LEU A 140 26.09 8.37 4.44
C LEU A 140 27.61 8.55 4.47
N LEU A 141 28.37 7.51 4.17
CA LEU A 141 29.83 7.54 4.18
C LEU A 141 30.38 8.49 3.10
N THR A 142 29.85 8.43 1.88
CA THR A 142 30.19 9.32 0.78
C THR A 142 29.89 10.78 1.13
N MET A 143 28.70 11.05 1.71
CA MET A 143 28.33 12.40 2.13
C MET A 143 29.23 12.94 3.24
N LEU A 144 29.68 12.08 4.17
CA LEU A 144 30.62 12.47 5.19
C LEU A 144 32.04 12.76 4.62
N TRP A 145 32.41 12.08 3.53
CA TRP A 145 33.67 12.34 2.84
C TRP A 145 33.68 13.69 2.12
N GLU A 146 32.59 14.03 1.48
CA GLU A 146 32.44 15.31 0.76
C GLU A 146 32.56 16.52 1.69
N GLN A 147 32.19 16.38 2.97
CA GLN A 147 32.08 17.51 3.92
C GLN A 147 33.38 17.87 4.61
N GLU A 148 34.50 17.17 4.46
CA GLU A 148 35.80 17.49 5.08
C GLU A 148 35.73 17.92 6.55
N PHE A 149 35.28 17.02 7.45
CA PHE A 149 35.16 17.28 8.88
C PHE A 149 36.55 17.35 9.54
N ASN A 150 36.77 18.32 10.45
CA ASN A 150 37.98 18.50 11.26
C ASN A 150 37.81 18.01 12.71
N TYR A 151 36.59 18.18 13.26
CA TYR A 151 36.23 17.84 14.64
C TYR A 151 35.47 16.55 14.77
N LEU A 152 34.89 16.04 13.67
CA LEU A 152 34.23 14.74 13.58
C LEU A 152 35.17 13.77 12.86
N ARG A 153 35.51 12.66 13.50
CA ARG A 153 36.29 11.58 12.92
C ARG A 153 35.51 10.28 13.01
N TYR A 154 35.72 9.39 12.07
CA TYR A 154 35.00 8.11 12.04
C TYR A 154 35.89 7.02 11.45
N ARG A 155 35.62 5.78 11.90
CA ARG A 155 36.21 4.58 11.35
C ARG A 155 35.12 3.75 10.70
N TYR A 156 35.42 3.24 9.51
CA TYR A 156 34.46 2.47 8.74
C TYR A 156 35.07 1.16 8.25
N ILE A 157 34.18 0.22 7.87
CA ILE A 157 34.49 -1.03 7.19
C ILE A 157 33.97 -0.92 5.78
N ASP A 158 34.79 -1.22 4.78
CA ASP A 158 34.37 -1.29 3.39
C ASP A 158 33.47 -2.54 3.23
N LEU A 159 32.19 -2.32 2.98
CA LEU A 159 31.19 -3.37 2.80
C LEU A 159 31.19 -3.93 1.37
N SER A 160 31.93 -3.32 0.43
CA SER A 160 32.00 -3.75 -0.97
C SER A 160 33.01 -4.88 -1.22
N THR A 161 33.86 -5.20 -0.26
CA THR A 161 34.82 -6.29 -0.36
C THR A 161 34.29 -7.56 0.31
N ASP A 162 33.98 -8.56 -0.48
CA ASP A 162 33.41 -9.89 -0.12
C ASP A 162 34.38 -10.80 0.65
N GLN A 163 35.29 -10.25 1.46
CA GLN A 163 36.19 -10.99 2.35
C GLN A 163 36.06 -10.50 3.78
N ALA A 164 35.38 -11.29 4.58
CA ALA A 164 35.25 -11.17 6.03
C ALA A 164 36.60 -11.42 6.75
N THR A 165 37.64 -10.72 6.37
CA THR A 165 38.85 -10.56 7.17
C THR A 165 38.84 -9.13 7.70
N PRO A 166 39.02 -8.92 9.02
CA PRO A 166 39.25 -7.59 9.55
C PRO A 166 40.54 -7.08 8.94
N ILE A 167 40.44 -6.31 7.87
CA ILE A 167 41.59 -5.58 7.35
C ILE A 167 41.77 -4.41 8.31
N ASP A 168 42.82 -4.49 9.09
CA ASP A 168 43.33 -3.43 10.00
C ASP A 168 43.83 -2.21 9.19
N ARG A 169 43.05 -1.79 8.16
CA ARG A 169 43.28 -0.60 7.32
C ARG A 169 42.25 0.48 7.55
N ALA A 170 41.69 0.51 8.73
CA ALA A 170 40.86 1.60 9.16
C ALA A 170 41.74 2.82 9.47
N GLY A 171 41.92 3.68 8.48
CA GLY A 171 42.49 4.99 8.70
C GLY A 171 41.45 5.89 9.38
N PHE A 172 41.86 6.56 10.47
CA PHE A 172 41.09 7.70 10.97
C PHE A 172 41.10 8.79 9.90
N ARG A 173 39.94 9.21 9.42
CA ARG A 173 39.80 10.37 8.56
C ARG A 173 39.06 11.48 9.31
N GLY A 174 39.72 12.61 9.39
CA GLY A 174 39.32 13.89 9.91
C GLY A 174 40.54 14.76 9.96
N GLY A 175 40.65 15.80 9.15
CA GLY A 175 41.75 16.77 9.09
C GLY A 175 43.11 16.17 8.74
N GLU A 176 43.62 16.53 7.59
CA GLU A 176 44.95 16.21 7.05
C GLU A 176 45.11 14.81 6.42
N ALA A 177 44.44 14.53 5.31
CA ALA A 177 44.95 13.65 4.29
C ALA A 177 44.32 14.04 2.95
N GLY A 178 45.06 14.83 2.19
CA GLY A 178 44.77 15.07 0.78
C GLY A 178 44.84 13.77 -0.04
N PRO A 179 44.46 13.79 -1.32
CA PRO A 179 44.42 12.61 -2.20
C PRO A 179 45.73 11.85 -2.35
N ASP A 180 46.84 12.37 -1.84
CA ASP A 180 48.14 11.70 -1.85
C ASP A 180 48.40 10.73 -0.68
N ALA A 181 47.57 10.70 0.37
CA ALA A 181 47.73 9.76 1.49
C ALA A 181 47.38 8.30 1.13
N LEU A 182 46.78 8.06 -0.01
CA LEU A 182 46.53 6.71 -0.56
C LEU A 182 47.79 6.08 -1.20
N ARG A 183 48.86 6.86 -1.41
CA ARG A 183 50.08 6.37 -2.03
C ARG A 183 51.17 5.88 -1.07
N ASP A 184 51.14 6.30 0.19
CA ASP A 184 52.21 5.98 1.15
C ASP A 184 52.04 4.68 1.95
N GLY A 185 50.97 3.90 1.68
CA GLY A 185 50.72 2.62 2.36
C GLY A 185 50.93 1.36 1.51
N ALA A 186 51.42 1.49 0.28
CA ALA A 186 51.85 0.32 -0.48
C ALA A 186 53.18 -0.20 0.09
N PRO A 187 53.30 -1.51 0.40
CA PRO A 187 54.61 -2.07 0.78
C PRO A 187 55.59 -1.80 -0.37
N PRO A 188 56.88 -1.52 -0.09
CA PRO A 188 57.88 -1.33 -1.14
C PRO A 188 57.88 -2.57 -2.01
N MET A 189 57.52 -2.39 -3.30
CA MET A 189 57.59 -3.47 -4.27
C MET A 189 59.04 -3.90 -4.41
N ASP A 190 59.33 -5.13 -4.00
CA ASP A 190 60.63 -5.74 -4.17
C ASP A 190 60.87 -5.90 -5.68
N ALA A 191 61.89 -5.21 -6.18
CA ALA A 191 62.20 -5.11 -7.62
C ALA A 191 62.67 -6.41 -8.26
N SER A 192 62.47 -7.57 -7.60
CA SER A 192 62.99 -8.86 -8.03
C SER A 192 61.97 -9.91 -8.43
N VAL A 193 60.68 -9.56 -8.60
CA VAL A 193 59.65 -10.51 -9.06
C VAL A 193 59.40 -10.29 -10.57
N PRO A 194 59.81 -11.21 -11.46
CA PRO A 194 59.63 -11.08 -12.90
C PRO A 194 58.21 -11.49 -13.31
N SER A 195 57.24 -10.68 -12.99
CA SER A 195 55.86 -10.79 -13.52
C SER A 195 54.98 -9.60 -13.15
N VAL A 196 55.56 -8.49 -12.79
CA VAL A 196 54.79 -7.27 -12.57
C VAL A 196 54.69 -6.52 -13.90
N VAL A 197 53.49 -6.33 -14.41
CA VAL A 197 53.21 -5.46 -15.55
C VAL A 197 53.72 -4.07 -15.21
N ASN A 198 54.68 -3.58 -15.99
CA ASN A 198 55.29 -2.26 -15.77
C ASN A 198 54.31 -1.19 -16.30
N LEU A 199 54.31 0.02 -15.72
CA LEU A 199 53.49 1.13 -16.23
C LEU A 199 53.78 1.44 -17.71
N ASP A 200 55.04 1.21 -18.14
CA ASP A 200 55.44 1.32 -19.56
C ASP A 200 54.83 0.24 -20.48
N ASP A 201 54.44 -0.90 -19.94
CA ASP A 201 53.69 -1.93 -20.68
C ASP A 201 52.24 -1.51 -20.92
N PHE A 202 51.66 -0.67 -20.07
CA PHE A 202 50.36 -0.07 -20.28
C PHE A 202 50.33 0.93 -21.45
N ASP A 203 51.41 1.73 -21.61
CA ASP A 203 51.52 2.68 -22.72
C ASP A 203 51.74 2.00 -24.06
N SER A 204 52.29 0.79 -24.08
CA SER A 204 52.51 0.02 -25.35
C SER A 204 51.31 -0.81 -25.75
N THR A 205 50.34 -1.02 -24.87
CA THR A 205 49.09 -1.79 -25.11
C THR A 205 47.84 -0.93 -25.16
N LEU A 206 47.99 0.40 -25.23
CA LEU A 206 46.85 1.28 -25.52
C LEU A 206 46.36 1.00 -26.94
N TYR A 207 45.48 -0.02 -27.03
CA TYR A 207 44.61 -0.21 -28.18
C TYR A 207 43.76 1.05 -28.28
N PHE A 208 44.01 1.83 -29.34
CA PHE A 208 43.08 2.91 -29.67
C PHE A 208 41.77 2.26 -30.11
N LEU A 209 40.82 2.16 -29.17
CA LEU A 209 39.48 1.68 -29.48
C LEU A 209 38.87 2.61 -30.51
N GLU A 210 38.37 2.05 -31.61
CA GLU A 210 37.57 2.80 -32.55
C GLU A 210 36.28 3.30 -31.86
N GLU A 211 35.75 4.42 -32.33
CA GLU A 211 34.55 5.04 -31.72
C GLU A 211 33.36 4.06 -31.63
N ARG A 212 33.27 3.09 -32.54
CA ARG A 212 32.29 1.99 -32.53
C ARG A 212 32.54 0.99 -31.37
N GLU A 213 33.80 0.72 -31.06
CA GLU A 213 34.17 -0.19 -29.98
C GLU A 213 33.92 0.48 -28.62
N ILE A 214 34.20 1.79 -28.54
CA ILE A 214 33.85 2.60 -27.33
C ILE A 214 32.33 2.62 -27.13
N GLU A 215 31.56 2.79 -28.19
CA GLU A 215 30.10 2.81 -28.11
C GLU A 215 29.55 1.42 -27.76
N TYR A 216 30.12 0.35 -28.30
CA TYR A 216 29.79 -1.03 -27.90
C TYR A 216 30.12 -1.29 -26.42
N LEU A 217 31.30 -0.91 -25.95
CA LEU A 217 31.69 -1.07 -24.54
C LEU A 217 30.81 -0.24 -23.61
N ARG A 218 30.46 0.99 -23.97
CA ARG A 218 29.50 1.80 -23.22
C ARG A 218 28.12 1.14 -23.13
N GLU A 219 27.69 0.51 -24.21
CA GLU A 219 26.42 -0.21 -24.23
C GLU A 219 26.48 -1.48 -23.37
N GLU A 220 27.59 -2.23 -23.40
CA GLU A 220 27.79 -3.41 -22.55
C GLU A 220 27.87 -3.02 -21.07
N VAL A 221 28.65 -1.98 -20.74
CA VAL A 221 28.70 -1.43 -19.38
C VAL A 221 27.32 -0.98 -18.91
N ARG A 222 26.55 -0.29 -19.77
CA ARG A 222 25.20 0.13 -19.44
C ARG A 222 24.26 -1.07 -19.21
N LYS A 223 24.42 -2.15 -19.98
CA LYS A 223 23.68 -3.41 -19.79
C LYS A 223 24.07 -4.08 -18.47
N GLU A 224 25.37 -4.14 -18.15
CA GLU A 224 25.88 -4.66 -16.87
C GLU A 224 25.28 -3.89 -15.67
N TYR A 225 25.33 -2.55 -15.70
CA TYR A 225 24.71 -1.73 -14.66
C TYR A 225 23.17 -1.84 -14.60
N ALA A 226 22.54 -2.25 -15.71
CA ALA A 226 21.10 -2.49 -15.75
C ALA A 226 20.71 -3.89 -15.25
N ILE A 227 21.68 -4.77 -14.97
CA ILE A 227 21.41 -6.10 -14.41
C ILE A 227 20.97 -5.98 -12.97
N ASP A 228 19.76 -6.41 -12.68
CA ASP A 228 19.29 -6.54 -11.31
C ASP A 228 19.98 -7.73 -10.62
N MET A 229 21.04 -7.44 -9.84
CA MET A 229 21.83 -8.43 -9.12
C MET A 229 20.98 -9.28 -8.18
N ARG A 230 19.93 -8.71 -7.58
CA ARG A 230 19.01 -9.42 -6.68
C ARG A 230 18.24 -10.50 -7.44
N ARG A 231 17.80 -10.17 -8.65
CA ARG A 231 17.13 -11.12 -9.54
C ARG A 231 18.06 -12.28 -9.92
N ASN A 232 19.33 -12.00 -10.17
CA ASN A 232 20.33 -13.03 -10.43
C ASN A 232 20.54 -13.94 -9.22
N VAL A 233 20.61 -13.38 -8.00
CA VAL A 233 20.70 -14.18 -6.77
C VAL A 233 19.49 -15.09 -6.60
N VAL A 234 18.29 -14.56 -6.82
CA VAL A 234 17.06 -15.37 -6.80
C VAL A 234 17.12 -16.51 -7.81
N ALA A 235 17.53 -16.23 -9.05
CA ALA A 235 17.66 -17.25 -10.08
C ALA A 235 18.68 -18.32 -9.71
N MET A 236 19.86 -17.94 -9.20
CA MET A 236 20.88 -18.89 -8.74
C MET A 236 20.41 -19.77 -7.58
N LEU A 237 19.68 -19.21 -6.61
CA LEU A 237 19.11 -19.98 -5.51
C LEU A 237 18.08 -21.02 -6.01
N LEU A 238 17.24 -20.64 -6.96
CA LEU A 238 16.26 -21.54 -7.56
C LEU A 238 16.91 -22.62 -8.42
N ASP A 239 17.93 -22.28 -9.21
CA ASP A 239 18.71 -23.27 -10.00
C ASP A 239 19.44 -24.24 -9.05
N THR A 240 20.01 -23.75 -7.95
CA THR A 240 20.62 -24.59 -6.93
C THR A 240 19.58 -25.50 -6.28
N TYR A 241 18.39 -25.00 -5.97
CA TYR A 241 17.28 -25.78 -5.42
C TYR A 241 16.88 -26.92 -6.35
N GLU A 242 16.81 -26.66 -7.66
CA GLU A 242 16.44 -27.67 -8.66
C GLU A 242 17.48 -28.77 -8.81
N THR A 243 18.76 -28.38 -8.84
CA THR A 243 19.88 -29.32 -9.02
C THR A 243 20.27 -30.07 -7.76
N GLN A 244 19.93 -29.54 -6.58
CA GLN A 244 20.27 -30.16 -5.29
C GLN A 244 19.49 -31.43 -5.05
N THR A 245 20.18 -32.46 -4.54
CA THR A 245 19.58 -33.76 -4.20
C THR A 245 19.38 -33.97 -2.69
N ASP A 246 20.10 -33.20 -1.85
CA ASP A 246 19.97 -33.25 -0.40
C ASP A 246 18.69 -32.54 0.06
N PRO A 247 17.77 -33.25 0.74
CA PRO A 247 16.52 -32.64 1.21
C PRO A 247 16.74 -31.54 2.23
N GLY A 248 17.76 -31.63 3.09
CA GLY A 248 18.06 -30.61 4.11
C GLY A 248 18.51 -29.30 3.48
N VAL A 249 19.40 -29.38 2.49
CA VAL A 249 19.85 -28.16 1.75
C VAL A 249 18.70 -27.52 0.98
N ARG A 250 17.79 -28.30 0.38
CA ARG A 250 16.59 -27.76 -0.25
C ARG A 250 15.70 -27.02 0.74
N GLU A 251 15.54 -27.56 1.95
CA GLU A 251 14.75 -26.91 3.00
C GLU A 251 15.36 -25.59 3.45
N GLU A 252 16.69 -25.53 3.59
CA GLU A 252 17.42 -24.29 3.91
C GLU A 252 17.28 -23.24 2.80
N ILE A 253 17.43 -23.63 1.53
CA ILE A 253 17.22 -22.72 0.40
C ILE A 253 15.78 -22.19 0.37
N GLY A 254 14.80 -23.06 0.62
CA GLY A 254 13.39 -22.65 0.70
C GLY A 254 13.13 -21.63 1.81
N ALA A 255 13.74 -21.81 2.99
CA ALA A 255 13.67 -20.87 4.10
C ALA A 255 14.36 -19.52 3.77
N LEU A 256 15.50 -19.59 3.08
CA LEU A 256 16.22 -18.40 2.62
C LEU A 256 15.38 -17.60 1.60
N LEU A 257 14.75 -18.28 0.64
CA LEU A 257 13.86 -17.62 -0.34
C LEU A 257 12.65 -16.95 0.34
N ASP A 258 12.07 -17.56 1.38
CA ASP A 258 10.97 -16.96 2.16
C ASP A 258 11.43 -15.69 2.89
N THR A 259 12.62 -15.72 3.50
CA THR A 259 13.21 -14.56 4.16
C THR A 259 13.56 -13.45 3.17
N LEU A 260 14.16 -13.83 2.04
CA LEU A 260 14.53 -12.92 0.96
C LEU A 260 13.29 -12.23 0.36
N MET A 261 12.16 -12.93 0.23
CA MET A 261 10.90 -12.35 -0.24
C MET A 261 10.45 -11.16 0.62
N LEU A 262 10.51 -11.30 1.95
CA LEU A 262 10.14 -10.22 2.86
C LEU A 262 11.08 -9.03 2.72
N HIS A 263 12.38 -9.28 2.58
CA HIS A 263 13.38 -8.23 2.38
C HIS A 263 13.18 -7.50 1.05
N ILE A 264 12.94 -8.23 -0.04
CA ILE A 264 12.66 -7.65 -1.37
C ILE A 264 11.40 -6.77 -1.33
N LEU A 265 10.33 -7.23 -0.67
CA LEU A 265 9.09 -6.46 -0.52
C LEU A 265 9.30 -5.18 0.30
N SER A 266 10.01 -5.28 1.43
CA SER A 266 10.28 -4.12 2.30
C SER A 266 11.19 -3.07 1.65
N SER A 267 12.05 -3.50 0.71
CA SER A 267 12.92 -2.60 -0.07
C SER A 267 12.25 -2.04 -1.34
N GLY A 268 10.97 -2.32 -1.57
CA GLY A 268 10.21 -1.78 -2.71
C GLY A 268 10.57 -2.39 -4.08
N GLN A 269 11.32 -3.50 -4.11
CA GLN A 269 11.78 -4.16 -5.33
C GLN A 269 10.68 -5.07 -5.93
N PHE A 270 9.57 -4.48 -6.34
CA PHE A 270 8.35 -5.21 -6.71
C PHE A 270 8.52 -6.09 -7.95
N LYS A 271 9.36 -5.68 -8.91
CA LYS A 271 9.71 -6.49 -10.09
C LYS A 271 10.42 -7.78 -9.71
N THR A 272 11.38 -7.69 -8.81
CA THR A 272 12.13 -8.85 -8.30
C THR A 272 11.22 -9.74 -7.45
N ALA A 273 10.32 -9.17 -6.64
CA ALA A 273 9.32 -9.93 -5.89
C ALA A 273 8.39 -10.72 -6.82
N ALA A 274 7.86 -10.08 -7.87
CA ALA A 274 7.02 -10.74 -8.87
C ALA A 274 7.76 -11.87 -9.59
N PHE A 275 9.03 -11.64 -9.95
CA PHE A 275 9.90 -12.66 -10.52
C PHE A 275 10.07 -13.85 -9.58
N LEU A 276 10.43 -13.61 -8.31
CA LEU A 276 10.60 -14.67 -7.31
C LEU A 276 9.34 -15.50 -7.16
N LEU A 277 8.17 -14.89 -7.05
CA LEU A 277 6.90 -15.60 -6.90
C LEU A 277 6.56 -16.45 -8.13
N ARG A 278 6.82 -15.93 -9.31
CA ARG A 278 6.58 -16.67 -10.57
C ARG A 278 7.51 -17.87 -10.69
N GLU A 279 8.80 -17.66 -10.43
CA GLU A 279 9.79 -18.73 -10.60
C GLU A 279 9.69 -19.78 -9.51
N THR A 280 9.39 -19.43 -8.25
CA THR A 280 9.15 -20.44 -7.19
C THR A 280 7.97 -21.34 -7.52
N ALA A 281 6.89 -20.80 -8.10
CA ALA A 281 5.76 -21.62 -8.55
C ALA A 281 6.17 -22.59 -9.67
N ARG A 282 6.94 -22.10 -10.66
CA ARG A 282 7.46 -22.93 -11.76
C ARG A 282 8.44 -24.00 -11.26
N THR A 283 9.34 -23.64 -10.35
CA THR A 283 10.28 -24.57 -9.71
C THR A 283 9.54 -25.67 -8.96
N ALA A 284 8.49 -25.33 -8.21
CA ALA A 284 7.66 -26.30 -7.51
C ALA A 284 6.96 -27.30 -8.46
N GLU A 285 6.68 -26.90 -9.70
CA GLU A 285 6.06 -27.76 -10.71
C GLU A 285 7.08 -28.62 -11.48
N ARG A 286 8.22 -28.05 -11.85
CA ARG A 286 9.21 -28.72 -12.76
C ARG A 286 10.26 -29.55 -12.04
N THR A 287 10.53 -29.30 -10.74
CA THR A 287 11.60 -30.01 -10.02
C THR A 287 11.22 -31.44 -9.74
N SER A 288 12.07 -32.36 -10.20
CA SER A 288 11.91 -33.78 -9.92
C SER A 288 12.40 -34.17 -8.52
N GLY A 289 11.79 -35.16 -7.89
CA GLY A 289 12.20 -35.65 -6.58
C GLY A 289 11.98 -34.71 -5.41
N ILE A 290 11.12 -33.70 -5.58
CA ILE A 290 10.68 -32.78 -4.52
C ILE A 290 9.62 -33.48 -3.66
N THR A 291 9.74 -33.37 -2.33
CA THR A 291 8.71 -33.88 -1.41
C THR A 291 7.47 -32.98 -1.41
N PRO A 292 6.29 -33.50 -1.02
CA PRO A 292 5.09 -32.65 -0.88
C PRO A 292 5.31 -31.48 0.07
N GLU A 293 6.06 -31.66 1.14
CA GLU A 293 6.37 -30.62 2.15
C GLU A 293 7.24 -29.52 1.55
N GLN A 294 8.27 -29.89 0.78
CA GLN A 294 9.16 -28.95 0.09
C GLN A 294 8.41 -28.16 -0.98
N ARG A 295 7.51 -28.82 -1.73
CA ARG A 295 6.65 -28.15 -2.70
C ARG A 295 5.73 -27.15 -2.01
N ASP A 296 5.13 -27.53 -0.90
CA ASP A 296 4.26 -26.68 -0.10
C ASP A 296 5.03 -25.48 0.47
N GLN A 297 6.28 -25.65 0.89
CA GLN A 297 7.17 -24.59 1.35
C GLN A 297 7.38 -23.53 0.26
N LEU A 298 7.74 -23.93 -0.96
CA LEU A 298 7.91 -22.98 -2.08
C LEU A 298 6.61 -22.24 -2.42
N LEU A 299 5.47 -22.95 -2.41
CA LEU A 299 4.18 -22.35 -2.72
C LEU A 299 3.70 -21.40 -1.61
N LYS A 300 4.10 -21.63 -0.35
CA LYS A 300 3.81 -20.75 0.80
C LYS A 300 4.50 -19.39 0.71
N ILE A 301 5.62 -19.27 -0.01
CA ILE A 301 6.27 -17.96 -0.24
C ILE A 301 5.27 -16.97 -0.87
N ARG A 302 4.40 -17.44 -1.76
CA ARG A 302 3.32 -16.63 -2.33
C ARG A 302 2.30 -16.16 -1.29
N ASP A 303 2.10 -16.91 -0.24
CA ASP A 303 1.13 -16.58 0.82
C ASP A 303 1.57 -15.36 1.61
N ARG A 304 2.88 -15.13 1.72
CA ARG A 304 3.45 -13.94 2.37
C ARG A 304 2.95 -12.64 1.76
N LEU A 305 2.87 -12.56 0.42
CA LEU A 305 2.32 -11.38 -0.24
C LEU A 305 0.85 -11.12 0.12
N SER A 306 0.09 -12.19 0.38
CA SER A 306 -1.34 -12.12 0.70
C SER A 306 -1.61 -12.04 2.20
N ASP A 307 -0.57 -12.04 3.04
CA ASP A 307 -0.69 -11.81 4.48
C ASP A 307 -1.20 -10.39 4.74
N PRO A 308 -2.23 -10.22 5.58
CA PRO A 308 -2.84 -8.90 5.82
C PRO A 308 -1.87 -7.85 6.33
N GLU A 309 -0.90 -8.23 7.18
CA GLU A 309 0.08 -7.28 7.74
C GLU A 309 1.10 -6.86 6.68
N VAL A 310 1.68 -7.84 5.97
CA VAL A 310 2.66 -7.59 4.90
C VAL A 310 2.03 -6.77 3.78
N LEU A 311 0.85 -7.16 3.31
CA LEU A 311 0.15 -6.42 2.26
C LEU A 311 -0.22 -5.00 2.70
N SER A 312 -0.63 -4.81 3.96
CA SER A 312 -0.95 -3.48 4.48
C SER A 312 0.28 -2.58 4.54
N GLN A 313 1.45 -3.11 4.92
CA GLN A 313 2.71 -2.35 4.92
C GLN A 313 3.12 -1.93 3.50
N ILE A 314 3.02 -2.85 2.53
CA ILE A 314 3.29 -2.54 1.12
C ILE A 314 2.35 -1.44 0.62
N LEU A 315 1.05 -1.57 0.89
CA LEU A 315 0.05 -0.60 0.45
C LEU A 315 0.23 0.77 1.11
N GLN A 316 0.64 0.80 2.37
CA GLN A 316 0.98 2.02 3.08
C GLN A 316 2.21 2.68 2.44
N SER A 317 3.27 1.92 2.21
CA SER A 317 4.47 2.43 1.55
C SER A 317 4.18 2.99 0.16
N LEU A 318 3.32 2.32 -0.63
CA LEU A 318 2.89 2.80 -1.95
C LEU A 318 2.03 4.07 -1.88
N ASP A 319 1.18 4.19 -0.87
CA ASP A 319 0.31 5.37 -0.72
C ASP A 319 1.08 6.61 -0.24
N GLU A 320 2.15 6.41 0.52
CA GLU A 320 3.05 7.45 1.03
C GLU A 320 4.18 7.81 0.04
N ALA A 321 4.42 6.98 -0.98
CA ALA A 321 5.50 7.19 -1.94
C ALA A 321 5.26 8.43 -2.81
N SER A 322 6.28 9.27 -2.96
CA SER A 322 6.25 10.45 -3.83
C SER A 322 6.15 10.06 -5.32
N GLN A 323 6.73 8.93 -5.69
CA GLN A 323 6.63 8.33 -7.03
C GLN A 323 6.27 6.85 -6.87
N LEU A 324 5.23 6.44 -7.59
CA LEU A 324 4.87 5.02 -7.64
C LEU A 324 5.79 4.28 -8.61
N PRO A 325 6.17 3.04 -8.28
CA PRO A 325 6.87 2.14 -9.20
C PRO A 325 6.14 1.96 -10.53
N ASP A 326 6.79 1.31 -11.49
CA ASP A 326 6.19 1.04 -12.80
C ASP A 326 4.86 0.29 -12.64
N GLN A 327 3.86 0.71 -13.40
CA GLN A 327 2.52 0.14 -13.35
C GLN A 327 2.51 -1.35 -13.79
N GLU A 328 3.40 -1.74 -14.69
CA GLU A 328 3.50 -3.15 -15.13
C GLU A 328 4.02 -4.04 -14.00
N ASP A 329 5.06 -3.61 -13.30
CA ASP A 329 5.64 -4.33 -12.18
C ASP A 329 4.63 -4.50 -11.04
N LEU A 330 3.88 -3.43 -10.73
CA LEU A 330 2.81 -3.50 -9.75
C LEU A 330 1.66 -4.43 -10.18
N ASN A 331 1.25 -4.37 -11.44
CA ASN A 331 0.20 -5.25 -11.96
C ASN A 331 0.65 -6.73 -11.93
N GLU A 332 1.91 -7.02 -12.26
CA GLU A 332 2.46 -8.37 -12.20
C GLU A 332 2.47 -8.89 -10.74
N LEU A 333 2.95 -8.07 -9.79
CA LEU A 333 2.98 -8.44 -8.38
C LEU A 333 1.58 -8.65 -7.81
N PHE A 334 0.68 -7.69 -8.02
CA PHE A 334 -0.69 -7.77 -7.50
C PHE A 334 -1.51 -8.87 -8.18
N GLY A 335 -1.14 -9.26 -9.41
CA GLY A 335 -1.67 -10.45 -10.08
C GLY A 335 -1.32 -11.78 -9.39
N GLN A 336 -0.30 -11.79 -8.52
CA GLN A 336 0.09 -12.96 -7.72
C GLN A 336 -0.70 -13.10 -6.41
N LEU A 337 -1.48 -12.09 -6.02
CA LEU A 337 -2.26 -12.13 -4.79
C LEU A 337 -3.25 -13.31 -4.79
N LYS A 338 -3.35 -13.96 -3.65
CA LYS A 338 -4.39 -14.95 -3.37
C LYS A 338 -5.70 -14.25 -2.97
N VAL A 339 -6.77 -14.96 -3.11
CA VAL A 339 -8.11 -14.47 -2.77
C VAL A 339 -8.26 -14.06 -1.30
N THR A 340 -7.44 -14.61 -0.42
CA THR A 340 -7.37 -14.23 1.02
C THR A 340 -6.99 -12.77 1.24
N ALA A 341 -6.30 -12.15 0.28
CA ALA A 341 -5.96 -10.72 0.28
C ALA A 341 -7.16 -9.79 0.08
N LEU A 342 -8.31 -10.34 -0.37
CA LEU A 342 -9.47 -9.54 -0.79
C LEU A 342 -10.00 -8.63 0.32
N ALA A 343 -10.01 -9.09 1.57
CA ALA A 343 -10.43 -8.30 2.72
C ALA A 343 -9.52 -7.08 2.93
N THR A 344 -8.20 -7.28 2.88
CA THR A 344 -7.20 -6.22 3.01
C THR A 344 -7.31 -5.22 1.86
N VAL A 345 -7.48 -5.70 0.62
CA VAL A 345 -7.70 -4.86 -0.56
C VAL A 345 -8.95 -3.99 -0.40
N PHE A 346 -10.06 -4.54 0.09
CA PHE A 346 -11.28 -3.77 0.35
C PHE A 346 -11.08 -2.70 1.42
N THR A 347 -10.38 -3.02 2.51
CA THR A 347 -10.05 -2.06 3.56
C THR A 347 -9.22 -0.89 2.99
N TRP A 348 -8.24 -1.20 2.13
CA TRP A 348 -7.35 -0.20 1.54
C TRP A 348 -8.00 0.63 0.42
N LEU A 349 -8.97 0.10 -0.31
CA LEU A 349 -9.77 0.89 -1.26
C LEU A 349 -10.46 2.10 -0.62
N LEU A 350 -10.80 1.98 0.66
CA LEU A 350 -11.45 3.05 1.43
C LEU A 350 -10.46 4.05 2.02
N LYS A 351 -9.20 3.63 2.26
CA LYS A 351 -8.15 4.42 2.92
C LYS A 351 -7.22 5.13 1.96
N ALA A 352 -6.93 4.50 0.81
CA ALA A 352 -5.92 4.98 -0.15
C ALA A 352 -6.16 6.42 -0.58
N GLN A 353 -5.13 7.26 -0.46
CA GLN A 353 -5.14 8.66 -0.83
C GLN A 353 -4.74 8.84 -2.30
N THR A 354 -3.79 8.03 -2.77
CA THR A 354 -3.20 8.13 -4.10
C THR A 354 -4.14 7.59 -5.18
N PRO A 355 -4.54 8.40 -6.19
CA PRO A 355 -5.47 7.96 -7.24
C PRO A 355 -4.98 6.75 -8.05
N ARG A 356 -3.67 6.67 -8.34
CA ARG A 356 -3.08 5.55 -9.07
C ARG A 356 -3.15 4.25 -8.28
N LEU A 357 -2.86 4.29 -6.98
CA LEU A 357 -2.99 3.14 -6.09
C LEU A 357 -4.45 2.67 -6.03
N ARG A 358 -5.40 3.61 -5.94
CA ARG A 358 -6.82 3.27 -5.94
C ARG A 358 -7.25 2.53 -7.21
N VAL A 359 -6.78 2.95 -8.39
CA VAL A 359 -7.04 2.26 -9.65
C VAL A 359 -6.45 0.84 -9.65
N LEU A 360 -5.22 0.67 -9.16
CA LEU A 360 -4.59 -0.65 -9.01
C LEU A 360 -5.44 -1.56 -8.11
N LEU A 361 -5.85 -1.06 -6.94
CA LEU A 361 -6.68 -1.80 -5.99
C LEU A 361 -8.06 -2.14 -6.57
N GLU A 362 -8.69 -1.23 -7.35
CA GLU A 362 -9.95 -1.48 -8.04
C GLU A 362 -9.84 -2.66 -9.01
N ASN A 363 -8.77 -2.68 -9.83
CA ASN A 363 -8.51 -3.76 -10.79
C ASN A 363 -8.22 -5.08 -10.07
N THR A 364 -7.40 -5.04 -9.04
CA THR A 364 -7.07 -6.22 -8.21
C THR A 364 -8.31 -6.79 -7.53
N ALA A 365 -9.14 -5.94 -6.93
CA ALA A 365 -10.38 -6.34 -6.30
C ALA A 365 -11.35 -6.99 -7.30
N ALA A 366 -11.47 -6.42 -8.51
CA ALA A 366 -12.31 -6.98 -9.57
C ALA A 366 -11.81 -8.37 -10.01
N GLN A 367 -10.50 -8.51 -10.21
CA GLN A 367 -9.88 -9.78 -10.60
C GLN A 367 -10.08 -10.86 -9.53
N LEU A 368 -9.77 -10.56 -8.26
CA LEU A 368 -9.91 -11.51 -7.16
C LEU A 368 -11.38 -11.90 -6.91
N ALA A 369 -12.30 -10.95 -7.02
CA ALA A 369 -13.73 -11.20 -6.84
C ALA A 369 -14.33 -12.08 -7.95
N THR A 370 -13.84 -11.97 -9.19
CA THR A 370 -14.29 -12.81 -10.31
C THR A 370 -13.73 -14.22 -10.24
N THR A 371 -12.47 -14.38 -9.81
CA THR A 371 -11.82 -15.69 -9.73
C THR A 371 -12.36 -16.56 -8.61
N ASN A 372 -12.83 -15.98 -7.50
CA ASN A 372 -13.32 -16.75 -6.36
C ASN A 372 -14.51 -16.07 -5.67
N THR A 373 -15.71 -16.39 -6.13
CA THR A 373 -16.94 -15.86 -5.55
C THR A 373 -17.25 -16.40 -4.15
N ALA A 374 -16.68 -17.51 -3.72
CA ALA A 374 -16.91 -18.06 -2.39
C ALA A 374 -16.33 -17.15 -1.29
N GLU A 375 -15.12 -16.62 -1.49
CA GLU A 375 -14.53 -15.67 -0.56
C GLU A 375 -15.32 -14.36 -0.53
N LEU A 376 -15.78 -13.88 -1.69
CA LEU A 376 -16.64 -12.72 -1.77
C LEU A 376 -17.93 -12.92 -0.93
N VAL A 377 -18.56 -14.08 -1.03
CA VAL A 377 -19.74 -14.44 -0.21
C VAL A 377 -19.41 -14.45 1.27
N ARG A 378 -18.24 -14.97 1.65
CA ARG A 378 -17.77 -14.95 3.04
C ARG A 378 -17.62 -13.52 3.57
N LEU A 379 -17.04 -12.61 2.77
CA LEU A 379 -16.83 -11.21 3.14
C LEU A 379 -18.11 -10.40 3.25
N ILE A 380 -19.18 -10.78 2.55
CA ILE A 380 -20.52 -10.19 2.75
C ILE A 380 -21.00 -10.37 4.21
N GLY A 381 -20.59 -11.46 4.86
CA GLY A 381 -20.85 -11.73 6.28
C GLY A 381 -19.78 -11.22 7.25
N SER A 382 -18.86 -10.36 6.82
CA SER A 382 -17.80 -9.81 7.67
C SER A 382 -18.35 -8.98 8.83
N SER A 383 -17.65 -9.05 9.98
CA SER A 383 -17.92 -8.17 11.11
C SER A 383 -17.54 -6.70 10.83
N ASP A 384 -16.57 -6.49 9.94
CA ASP A 384 -16.24 -5.15 9.43
C ASP A 384 -17.29 -4.72 8.41
N ARG A 385 -18.08 -3.72 8.79
CA ARG A 385 -19.21 -3.21 7.98
C ARG A 385 -18.76 -2.60 6.67
N GLU A 386 -17.60 -1.97 6.61
CA GLU A 386 -17.09 -1.35 5.39
C GLU A 386 -16.62 -2.42 4.40
N VAL A 387 -15.90 -3.43 4.89
CA VAL A 387 -15.51 -4.60 4.08
C VAL A 387 -16.75 -5.34 3.56
N ALA A 388 -17.75 -5.54 4.42
CA ALA A 388 -19.02 -6.18 4.01
C ALA A 388 -19.74 -5.38 2.91
N ARG A 389 -19.79 -4.04 3.05
CA ARG A 389 -20.45 -3.17 2.06
C ARG A 389 -19.71 -3.21 0.72
N GLU A 390 -18.38 -3.18 0.72
CA GLU A 390 -17.60 -3.33 -0.50
C GLU A 390 -17.78 -4.70 -1.14
N ALA A 391 -17.82 -5.76 -0.34
CA ALA A 391 -18.12 -7.12 -0.83
C ALA A 391 -19.51 -7.20 -1.49
N VAL A 392 -20.53 -6.57 -0.90
CA VAL A 392 -21.87 -6.47 -1.47
C VAL A 392 -21.83 -5.76 -2.83
N ARG A 393 -21.17 -4.60 -2.91
CA ARG A 393 -21.02 -3.83 -4.14
C ARG A 393 -20.34 -4.66 -5.24
N ARG A 394 -19.25 -5.36 -4.90
CA ARG A 394 -18.52 -6.22 -5.84
C ARG A 394 -19.35 -7.41 -6.30
N ALA A 395 -20.12 -8.01 -5.40
CA ALA A 395 -21.01 -9.12 -5.75
C ALA A 395 -22.03 -8.72 -6.81
N GLY A 396 -22.57 -7.50 -6.72
CA GLY A 396 -23.43 -6.92 -7.76
C GLY A 396 -22.68 -6.74 -9.08
N ALA A 397 -21.53 -6.04 -9.04
CA ALA A 397 -20.75 -5.70 -10.23
C ALA A 397 -20.29 -6.94 -11.04
N VAL A 398 -19.83 -8.01 -10.35
CA VAL A 398 -19.44 -9.28 -10.99
C VAL A 398 -20.62 -10.23 -11.23
N ARG A 399 -21.83 -9.81 -10.89
CA ARG A 399 -23.07 -10.61 -11.00
C ARG A 399 -22.96 -11.99 -10.33
N ALA A 400 -22.40 -12.03 -9.13
CA ALA A 400 -22.15 -13.26 -8.39
C ALA A 400 -23.46 -13.92 -7.93
N THR A 401 -24.00 -14.85 -8.70
CA THR A 401 -25.24 -15.56 -8.35
C THR A 401 -25.13 -16.34 -7.04
N ALA A 402 -23.94 -16.82 -6.69
CA ALA A 402 -23.68 -17.48 -5.41
C ALA A 402 -23.91 -16.56 -4.20
N ALA A 403 -23.82 -15.25 -4.38
CA ALA A 403 -24.01 -14.26 -3.31
C ALA A 403 -25.49 -13.98 -2.99
N VAL A 404 -26.42 -14.40 -3.82
CA VAL A 404 -27.86 -14.05 -3.70
C VAL A 404 -28.41 -14.42 -2.32
N GLY A 405 -28.06 -15.60 -1.77
CA GLY A 405 -28.52 -16.03 -0.46
C GLY A 405 -27.98 -15.16 0.71
N ALA A 406 -26.74 -14.71 0.62
CA ALA A 406 -26.14 -13.81 1.59
C ALA A 406 -26.72 -12.39 1.49
N LEU A 407 -26.86 -11.87 0.27
CA LEU A 407 -27.48 -10.57 -0.01
C LEU A 407 -28.93 -10.52 0.44
N ALA A 408 -29.68 -11.60 0.26
CA ALA A 408 -31.07 -11.70 0.70
C ALA A 408 -31.22 -11.53 2.23
N LYS A 409 -30.27 -12.00 3.02
CA LYS A 409 -30.26 -11.78 4.47
C LYS A 409 -30.05 -10.30 4.81
N LEU A 410 -29.19 -9.61 4.05
CA LEU A 410 -28.90 -8.20 4.25
C LEU A 410 -30.05 -7.27 3.89
N THR A 411 -31.07 -7.73 3.12
CA THR A 411 -32.27 -6.92 2.86
C THR A 411 -33.11 -6.65 4.11
N THR A 412 -32.86 -7.33 5.22
CA THR A 412 -33.49 -7.12 6.52
C THR A 412 -32.53 -6.61 7.58
N ASP A 413 -31.34 -6.15 7.19
CA ASP A 413 -30.33 -5.60 8.10
C ASP A 413 -30.86 -4.33 8.80
N ALA A 414 -30.42 -4.08 10.03
CA ALA A 414 -30.79 -2.89 10.77
C ALA A 414 -30.30 -1.60 10.10
N ASP A 415 -29.12 -1.66 9.45
CA ASP A 415 -28.53 -0.53 8.71
C ASP A 415 -29.20 -0.34 7.35
N VAL A 416 -29.79 0.83 7.17
CA VAL A 416 -30.43 1.24 5.91
C VAL A 416 -29.45 1.21 4.73
N GLN A 417 -28.20 1.63 4.93
CA GLN A 417 -27.20 1.65 3.87
C GLN A 417 -26.83 0.24 3.40
N MET A 418 -26.80 -0.71 4.33
CA MET A 418 -26.56 -2.11 3.99
C MET A 418 -27.77 -2.71 3.22
N ARG A 419 -29.00 -2.41 3.64
CA ARG A 419 -30.20 -2.83 2.89
C ARG A 419 -30.22 -2.26 1.47
N LEU A 420 -29.87 -0.97 1.35
CA LEU A 420 -29.79 -0.28 0.05
C LEU A 420 -28.74 -0.91 -0.86
N ALA A 421 -27.53 -1.15 -0.35
CA ALA A 421 -26.46 -1.81 -1.09
C ALA A 421 -26.88 -3.23 -1.53
N ALA A 422 -27.53 -4.00 -0.66
CA ALA A 422 -28.04 -5.33 -0.98
C ALA A 422 -29.08 -5.32 -2.11
N VAL A 423 -30.00 -4.37 -2.07
CA VAL A 423 -31.03 -4.18 -3.13
C VAL A 423 -30.38 -3.82 -4.46
N GLN A 424 -29.40 -2.92 -4.47
CA GLN A 424 -28.65 -2.55 -5.68
C GLN A 424 -27.91 -3.75 -6.25
N ALA A 425 -27.18 -4.50 -5.42
CA ALA A 425 -26.43 -5.68 -5.84
C ALA A 425 -27.37 -6.78 -6.40
N LEU A 426 -28.51 -7.05 -5.74
CA LEU A 426 -29.51 -7.99 -6.25
C LEU A 426 -30.07 -7.55 -7.60
N GLY A 427 -30.30 -6.23 -7.78
CA GLY A 427 -30.73 -5.64 -9.04
C GLY A 427 -29.69 -5.79 -10.16
N GLU A 428 -28.40 -5.70 -9.86
CA GLU A 428 -27.30 -5.89 -10.82
C GLU A 428 -27.13 -7.36 -11.20
N ILE A 429 -27.19 -8.28 -10.24
CA ILE A 429 -27.14 -9.73 -10.45
C ILE A 429 -28.29 -10.19 -11.34
N ALA A 430 -29.49 -9.71 -11.08
CA ALA A 430 -30.70 -9.93 -11.88
C ALA A 430 -31.03 -11.40 -12.17
N SER A 431 -30.55 -12.35 -11.38
CA SER A 431 -30.97 -13.75 -11.49
C SER A 431 -32.42 -13.92 -11.00
N PRO A 432 -33.16 -14.97 -11.43
CA PRO A 432 -34.52 -15.18 -10.98
C PRO A 432 -34.67 -15.17 -9.46
N GLY A 433 -33.74 -15.79 -8.73
CA GLY A 433 -33.74 -15.77 -7.27
C GLY A 433 -33.48 -14.38 -6.69
N ALA A 434 -32.56 -13.58 -7.27
CA ALA A 434 -32.32 -12.23 -6.85
C ALA A 434 -33.54 -11.33 -7.01
N LEU A 435 -34.21 -11.44 -8.13
CA LEU A 435 -35.44 -10.67 -8.43
C LEU A 435 -36.59 -11.01 -7.47
N GLN A 436 -36.74 -12.28 -7.07
CA GLN A 436 -37.72 -12.67 -6.04
C GLN A 436 -37.46 -12.03 -4.68
N PHE A 437 -36.18 -11.84 -4.29
CA PHE A 437 -35.87 -11.15 -3.05
C PHE A 437 -36.15 -9.65 -3.14
N LEU A 438 -35.96 -9.01 -4.29
CA LEU A 438 -36.37 -7.61 -4.52
C LEU A 438 -37.86 -7.39 -4.31
N GLU A 439 -38.72 -8.36 -4.66
CA GLU A 439 -40.16 -8.23 -4.41
C GLU A 439 -40.51 -8.07 -2.93
N ARG A 440 -39.65 -8.53 -2.01
CA ARG A 440 -39.90 -8.42 -0.57
C ARG A 440 -39.52 -7.04 -0.02
N THR A 441 -38.67 -6.30 -0.72
CA THR A 441 -38.19 -4.97 -0.30
C THR A 441 -39.04 -3.82 -0.89
N ILE A 442 -40.09 -4.12 -1.65
CA ILE A 442 -41.02 -3.10 -2.19
C ILE A 442 -41.68 -2.30 -1.05
N GLU A 443 -41.94 -2.94 0.08
CA GLU A 443 -42.60 -2.35 1.25
C GLU A 443 -41.59 -2.09 2.41
N ASP A 444 -40.29 -1.92 2.12
CA ASP A 444 -39.28 -1.61 3.13
C ASP A 444 -39.71 -0.37 3.93
N PRO A 445 -39.45 -0.33 5.25
CA PRO A 445 -39.79 0.84 6.06
C PRO A 445 -39.08 2.11 5.59
N HIS A 446 -37.87 1.99 5.01
CA HIS A 446 -37.11 3.13 4.54
C HIS A 446 -37.37 3.46 3.07
N ARG A 447 -37.70 4.72 2.81
CA ARG A 447 -38.01 5.28 1.51
C ARG A 447 -36.97 4.94 0.43
N ASP A 448 -35.68 5.18 0.70
CA ASP A 448 -34.62 5.02 -0.31
C ASP A 448 -34.46 3.57 -0.75
N VAL A 449 -34.70 2.61 0.15
CA VAL A 449 -34.71 1.19 -0.19
C VAL A 449 -35.87 0.87 -1.12
N ARG A 450 -37.10 1.41 -0.85
CA ARG A 450 -38.27 1.22 -1.73
C ARG A 450 -38.01 1.83 -3.12
N VAL A 451 -37.45 3.04 -3.18
CA VAL A 451 -37.09 3.71 -4.45
C VAL A 451 -36.09 2.87 -5.26
N ALA A 452 -35.03 2.39 -4.61
CA ALA A 452 -34.02 1.55 -5.25
C ALA A 452 -34.63 0.23 -5.76
N THR A 453 -35.50 -0.38 -4.95
CA THR A 453 -36.22 -1.60 -5.31
C THR A 453 -37.10 -1.39 -6.54
N ALA A 454 -37.95 -0.36 -6.54
CA ALA A 454 -38.83 -0.05 -7.66
C ALA A 454 -38.04 0.18 -8.96
N ARG A 455 -36.94 0.95 -8.88
CA ARG A 455 -36.06 1.18 -10.04
C ARG A 455 -35.36 -0.09 -10.52
N ALA A 456 -34.87 -0.94 -9.62
CA ALA A 456 -34.24 -2.21 -9.99
C ALA A 456 -35.26 -3.15 -10.70
N ILE A 457 -36.46 -3.24 -10.18
CA ILE A 457 -37.56 -4.03 -10.77
C ILE A 457 -37.93 -3.49 -12.16
N ALA A 458 -38.08 -2.17 -12.32
CA ALA A 458 -38.35 -1.52 -13.60
C ALA A 458 -37.25 -1.78 -14.63
N ALA A 459 -35.98 -1.55 -14.23
CA ALA A 459 -34.82 -1.73 -15.10
C ALA A 459 -34.68 -3.16 -15.64
N ARG A 460 -35.15 -4.16 -14.89
CA ARG A 460 -35.13 -5.58 -15.28
C ARG A 460 -36.44 -6.08 -15.85
N ALA A 461 -37.46 -5.23 -15.96
CA ALA A 461 -38.79 -5.57 -16.41
C ALA A 461 -39.39 -6.84 -15.73
N HIS A 462 -39.16 -6.95 -14.39
CA HIS A 462 -39.53 -8.15 -13.62
C HIS A 462 -41.04 -8.24 -13.41
N ARG A 463 -41.75 -8.84 -14.36
CA ARG A 463 -43.22 -8.91 -14.39
C ARG A 463 -43.82 -9.61 -13.18
N ALA A 464 -43.13 -10.56 -12.54
CA ALA A 464 -43.66 -11.25 -11.36
C ALA A 464 -43.94 -10.28 -10.19
N ALA A 465 -43.27 -9.15 -10.12
CA ALA A 465 -43.48 -8.11 -9.11
C ALA A 465 -44.74 -7.25 -9.35
N LEU A 466 -45.39 -7.36 -10.53
CA LEU A 466 -46.53 -6.52 -10.91
C LEU A 466 -47.64 -6.51 -9.86
N PRO A 467 -48.11 -7.64 -9.31
CA PRO A 467 -49.21 -7.61 -8.33
C PRO A 467 -48.90 -6.80 -7.08
N LYS A 468 -47.64 -6.87 -6.61
CA LYS A 468 -47.19 -6.12 -5.44
C LYS A 468 -47.02 -4.62 -5.74
N ILE A 469 -46.39 -4.28 -6.87
CA ILE A 469 -46.25 -2.88 -7.30
C ILE A 469 -47.64 -2.26 -7.49
N GLU A 470 -48.60 -2.98 -8.09
CA GLU A 470 -49.96 -2.51 -8.27
C GLU A 470 -50.68 -2.29 -6.93
N ALA A 471 -50.51 -3.20 -5.97
CA ALA A 471 -51.07 -3.04 -4.64
C ALA A 471 -50.52 -1.78 -3.93
N VAL A 472 -49.22 -1.54 -4.04
CA VAL A 472 -48.59 -0.33 -3.50
C VAL A 472 -49.08 0.93 -4.19
N VAL A 473 -49.16 0.93 -5.53
CA VAL A 473 -49.66 2.07 -6.33
C VAL A 473 -51.09 2.43 -6.00
N LYS A 474 -51.97 1.42 -5.77
CA LYS A 474 -53.36 1.60 -5.32
C LYS A 474 -53.46 2.00 -3.84
N GLY A 475 -52.46 1.67 -3.05
CA GLY A 475 -52.47 1.76 -1.60
C GLY A 475 -52.20 3.16 -1.04
N LYS A 476 -52.19 3.21 0.28
CA LYS A 476 -51.89 4.43 1.05
C LYS A 476 -50.40 4.83 0.90
N LEU A 477 -49.50 3.84 0.76
CA LEU A 477 -48.06 4.06 0.70
C LEU A 477 -47.70 4.99 -0.48
N ALA A 478 -48.25 4.77 -1.69
CA ALA A 478 -47.98 5.66 -2.82
C ALA A 478 -48.60 7.06 -2.65
N ARG A 479 -49.73 7.18 -1.93
CA ARG A 479 -50.34 8.50 -1.65
C ARG A 479 -49.53 9.33 -0.67
N ASP A 480 -48.97 8.70 0.37
CA ASP A 480 -48.20 9.35 1.41
C ASP A 480 -46.72 9.53 1.02
N ALA A 481 -46.26 8.91 -0.04
CA ALA A 481 -44.89 8.99 -0.56
C ALA A 481 -44.56 10.39 -1.07
N ASP A 482 -43.29 10.74 -1.08
CA ASP A 482 -42.81 11.94 -1.77
C ASP A 482 -42.78 11.75 -3.30
N LEU A 483 -42.54 12.82 -4.02
CA LEU A 483 -42.57 12.82 -5.50
C LEU A 483 -41.54 11.83 -6.10
N THR A 484 -40.34 11.70 -5.52
CA THR A 484 -39.28 10.80 -6.03
C THR A 484 -39.70 9.34 -5.91
N GLU A 485 -40.30 8.99 -4.79
CA GLU A 485 -40.81 7.63 -4.56
C GLU A 485 -42.04 7.34 -5.43
N LYS A 486 -43.00 8.27 -5.52
CA LYS A 486 -44.12 8.19 -6.45
C LYS A 486 -43.63 7.94 -7.87
N MET A 487 -42.68 8.72 -8.36
CA MET A 487 -42.11 8.56 -9.70
C MET A 487 -41.51 7.17 -9.91
N ALA A 488 -40.71 6.66 -8.98
CA ALA A 488 -40.09 5.34 -9.09
C ALA A 488 -41.15 4.20 -9.13
N LEU A 489 -42.18 4.26 -8.27
CA LEU A 489 -43.24 3.27 -8.20
C LEU A 489 -44.10 3.27 -9.48
N PHE A 490 -44.49 4.45 -9.98
CA PHE A 490 -45.27 4.59 -11.19
C PHE A 490 -44.48 4.26 -12.46
N GLU A 491 -43.18 4.54 -12.49
CA GLU A 491 -42.29 4.10 -13.56
C GLU A 491 -42.21 2.56 -13.60
N ALA A 492 -42.05 1.92 -12.44
CA ALA A 492 -42.04 0.46 -12.34
C ALA A 492 -43.37 -0.11 -12.79
N TYR A 493 -44.49 0.44 -12.33
CA TYR A 493 -45.81 0.01 -12.73
C TYR A 493 -46.04 0.14 -14.23
N GLY A 494 -45.76 1.31 -14.82
CA GLY A 494 -45.91 1.56 -16.25
C GLY A 494 -45.04 0.65 -17.13
N THR A 495 -43.84 0.27 -16.64
CA THR A 495 -42.95 -0.68 -17.35
C THR A 495 -43.51 -2.10 -17.34
N LEU A 496 -44.21 -2.52 -16.28
CA LEU A 496 -44.65 -3.91 -16.06
C LEU A 496 -46.08 -4.22 -16.51
N CYS A 497 -46.99 -3.24 -16.36
CA CYS A 497 -48.44 -3.52 -16.48
C CYS A 497 -48.93 -3.64 -17.92
N GLY A 498 -48.20 -3.05 -18.89
CA GLY A 498 -48.67 -2.99 -20.27
C GLY A 498 -50.08 -2.37 -20.40
N GLU A 499 -50.89 -2.78 -21.38
CA GLU A 499 -52.24 -2.24 -21.62
C GLU A 499 -53.22 -2.48 -20.47
N ALA A 500 -53.04 -3.57 -19.71
CA ALA A 500 -53.92 -3.88 -18.58
C ALA A 500 -53.93 -2.79 -17.50
N GLY A 501 -52.80 -2.04 -17.35
CA GLY A 501 -52.70 -0.95 -16.40
C GLY A 501 -53.35 0.37 -16.80
N VAL A 502 -53.72 0.53 -18.09
CA VAL A 502 -54.25 1.81 -18.62
C VAL A 502 -55.52 2.22 -17.89
N SER A 503 -56.44 1.30 -17.60
CA SER A 503 -57.70 1.59 -16.90
C SER A 503 -57.45 2.16 -15.49
N LEU A 504 -56.51 1.59 -14.73
CA LEU A 504 -56.17 2.08 -13.41
C LEU A 504 -55.55 3.48 -13.48
N LEU A 505 -54.58 3.68 -14.38
CA LEU A 505 -53.90 4.97 -14.55
C LEU A 505 -54.81 6.07 -15.08
N ASP A 506 -55.78 5.71 -15.95
CA ASP A 506 -56.85 6.60 -16.40
C ASP A 506 -57.74 7.05 -15.23
N GLY A 507 -58.14 6.12 -14.38
CA GLY A 507 -58.88 6.44 -13.16
C GLY A 507 -58.11 7.43 -12.27
N MET A 508 -56.80 7.25 -12.09
CA MET A 508 -55.98 8.15 -11.29
C MET A 508 -55.80 9.52 -11.96
N LEU A 509 -55.60 9.56 -13.27
CA LEU A 509 -55.31 10.80 -14.00
C LEU A 509 -56.58 11.64 -14.23
N ASN A 510 -57.69 11.02 -14.70
CA ASN A 510 -58.85 11.69 -15.26
C ASN A 510 -60.12 11.61 -14.40
N ALA A 511 -60.26 10.59 -13.52
CA ALA A 511 -61.49 10.41 -12.76
C ALA A 511 -61.72 11.55 -11.74
N ARG A 512 -63.03 11.83 -11.52
CA ARG A 512 -63.49 12.72 -10.45
C ARG A 512 -64.15 11.85 -9.38
N GLY A 513 -63.66 11.98 -8.15
CA GLY A 513 -64.28 11.30 -7.00
C GLY A 513 -65.72 11.77 -6.75
N LEU A 514 -66.41 11.11 -5.81
CA LEU A 514 -67.83 11.31 -5.47
C LEU A 514 -68.26 12.78 -5.25
N PHE A 515 -67.31 13.66 -4.87
CA PHE A 515 -67.55 15.10 -4.68
C PHE A 515 -66.83 15.98 -5.73
N GLY A 516 -66.49 15.42 -6.90
CA GLY A 516 -65.78 16.15 -7.95
C GLY A 516 -64.28 16.42 -7.65
N LYS A 517 -63.75 15.90 -6.52
CA LYS A 517 -62.37 16.06 -6.11
C LYS A 517 -61.50 15.09 -6.93
N LYS A 518 -60.47 15.62 -7.57
CA LYS A 518 -59.45 14.81 -8.26
C LYS A 518 -58.40 14.32 -7.28
N GLU A 519 -57.67 13.28 -7.65
CA GLU A 519 -56.47 12.82 -6.92
C GLU A 519 -55.41 13.92 -6.86
N ASP A 520 -54.45 13.77 -5.98
CA ASP A 520 -53.33 14.72 -5.78
C ASP A 520 -52.59 15.00 -7.09
N PRO A 521 -52.21 16.25 -7.41
CA PRO A 521 -51.54 16.62 -8.66
C PRO A 521 -50.26 15.82 -8.93
N GLU A 522 -49.45 15.52 -7.90
CA GLU A 522 -48.23 14.71 -8.04
C GLU A 522 -48.57 13.28 -8.48
N LEU A 523 -49.58 12.67 -7.86
CA LEU A 523 -50.00 11.32 -8.19
C LEU A 523 -50.54 11.24 -9.64
N ARG A 524 -51.30 12.25 -10.04
CA ARG A 524 -51.83 12.39 -11.40
C ARG A 524 -50.71 12.58 -12.43
N ALA A 525 -49.70 13.39 -12.09
CA ALA A 525 -48.51 13.60 -12.93
C ALA A 525 -47.71 12.30 -13.11
N CYS A 526 -47.52 11.52 -12.03
CA CYS A 526 -46.88 10.21 -12.08
C CYS A 526 -47.70 9.18 -12.91
N ALA A 527 -49.02 9.18 -12.79
CA ALA A 527 -49.88 8.35 -13.63
C ALA A 527 -49.76 8.70 -15.13
N ALA A 528 -49.68 10.00 -15.46
CA ALA A 528 -49.42 10.44 -16.84
C ALA A 528 -48.06 9.96 -17.37
N MET A 529 -47.00 10.02 -16.55
CA MET A 529 -45.68 9.50 -16.94
C MET A 529 -45.66 8.00 -17.13
N ALA A 530 -46.38 7.24 -16.28
CA ALA A 530 -46.56 5.79 -16.43
C ALA A 530 -47.32 5.43 -17.73
N LEU A 531 -48.37 6.17 -18.08
CA LEU A 531 -49.08 6.01 -19.37
C LEU A 531 -48.16 6.27 -20.57
N GLY A 532 -47.29 7.29 -20.48
CA GLY A 532 -46.26 7.54 -21.49
C GLY A 532 -45.26 6.38 -21.65
N ARG A 533 -44.95 5.70 -20.55
CA ARG A 533 -44.07 4.52 -20.56
C ARG A 533 -44.75 3.30 -21.23
N ILE A 534 -46.06 3.14 -21.06
CA ILE A 534 -46.82 2.10 -21.73
C ILE A 534 -46.87 2.34 -23.25
N GLY A 535 -47.10 3.58 -23.68
CA GLY A 535 -47.05 4.02 -25.07
C GLY A 535 -48.09 3.38 -26.02
N SER A 536 -49.06 2.61 -25.51
CA SER A 536 -50.11 2.03 -26.35
C SER A 536 -51.09 3.10 -26.85
N GLU A 537 -51.85 2.80 -27.91
CA GLU A 537 -52.89 3.71 -28.42
C GLU A 537 -53.90 4.11 -27.34
N ALA A 538 -54.30 3.16 -26.50
CA ALA A 538 -55.19 3.43 -25.38
C ALA A 538 -54.60 4.37 -24.35
N ALA A 539 -53.31 4.22 -24.04
CA ALA A 539 -52.55 5.12 -23.13
C ALA A 539 -52.43 6.52 -23.74
N ILE A 540 -52.09 6.62 -25.01
CA ILE A 540 -51.97 7.91 -25.73
C ILE A 540 -53.35 8.59 -25.80
N ALA A 541 -54.43 7.87 -26.07
CA ALA A 541 -55.79 8.41 -26.07
C ALA A 541 -56.15 8.98 -24.68
N THR A 542 -55.76 8.29 -23.62
CA THR A 542 -55.96 8.71 -22.23
C THR A 542 -55.18 9.99 -21.92
N LEU A 543 -53.94 10.09 -22.34
CA LEU A 543 -53.07 11.28 -22.17
C LEU A 543 -53.66 12.50 -22.96
N ARG A 544 -54.13 12.28 -24.18
CA ARG A 544 -54.75 13.35 -24.99
C ARG A 544 -55.98 13.95 -24.31
N ARG A 545 -56.78 13.16 -23.59
CA ARG A 545 -57.91 13.66 -22.81
C ARG A 545 -57.50 14.60 -21.68
N ALA A 546 -56.31 14.39 -21.13
CA ALA A 546 -55.72 15.21 -20.06
C ALA A 546 -54.87 16.37 -20.57
N SER A 547 -54.71 16.58 -21.87
CA SER A 547 -53.82 17.61 -22.46
C SER A 547 -54.21 19.05 -22.10
N THR A 548 -55.47 19.30 -21.80
CA THR A 548 -56.03 20.61 -21.41
C THR A 548 -56.19 20.76 -19.89
N GLU A 549 -55.51 19.96 -19.09
CA GLU A 549 -55.61 20.00 -17.64
C GLU A 549 -55.17 21.38 -17.10
N LYS A 550 -55.91 21.87 -16.10
CA LYS A 550 -55.64 23.19 -15.50
C LYS A 550 -54.37 23.21 -14.66
N ASP A 551 -54.12 22.10 -13.95
CA ASP A 551 -52.91 21.98 -13.12
C ASP A 551 -51.65 21.94 -13.99
N ILE A 552 -50.69 22.82 -13.69
CA ILE A 552 -49.47 22.98 -14.48
C ILE A 552 -48.57 21.73 -14.40
N LEU A 553 -48.44 21.11 -13.20
CA LEU A 553 -47.63 19.93 -12.99
C LEU A 553 -48.16 18.75 -13.83
N VAL A 554 -49.46 18.51 -13.75
CA VAL A 554 -50.12 17.44 -14.51
C VAL A 554 -50.03 17.69 -16.02
N ARG A 555 -50.32 18.92 -16.47
CA ARG A 555 -50.25 19.28 -17.88
C ARG A 555 -48.81 19.11 -18.45
N ASN A 556 -47.79 19.52 -17.68
CA ASN A 556 -46.38 19.34 -18.09
C ASN A 556 -46.00 17.84 -18.17
N ALA A 557 -46.43 17.03 -17.21
CA ALA A 557 -46.23 15.59 -17.23
C ALA A 557 -46.89 14.92 -18.43
N VAL A 558 -48.18 15.27 -18.73
CA VAL A 558 -48.91 14.78 -19.89
C VAL A 558 -48.21 15.15 -21.20
N ASN A 559 -47.81 16.43 -21.35
CA ASN A 559 -47.10 16.87 -22.54
C ASN A 559 -45.77 16.17 -22.74
N ARG A 560 -45.03 15.93 -21.65
CA ARG A 560 -43.76 15.17 -21.68
C ARG A 560 -44.01 13.72 -22.07
N ALA A 561 -45.03 13.08 -21.50
CA ALA A 561 -45.39 11.70 -21.81
C ALA A 561 -45.82 11.52 -23.28
N LEU A 562 -46.55 12.47 -23.83
CA LEU A 562 -46.94 12.48 -25.26
C LEU A 562 -45.78 12.65 -26.22
N ARG A 563 -44.75 13.42 -25.84
CA ARG A 563 -43.52 13.60 -26.65
C ARG A 563 -42.59 12.40 -26.59
N GLY A 564 -42.51 11.71 -25.44
CA GLY A 564 -41.63 10.53 -25.24
C GLY A 564 -42.21 9.23 -25.83
N GLY A 565 -43.53 9.16 -26.10
CA GLY A 565 -44.18 8.02 -26.71
C GLY A 565 -44.16 8.01 -28.25
N THR A 566 -43.45 9.00 -28.86
CA THR A 566 -43.32 9.12 -30.34
C THR A 566 -41.89 8.87 -30.83
N ALA A 567 -40.98 8.30 -29.98
CA ALA A 567 -39.62 7.95 -30.33
C ALA A 567 -39.41 6.42 -30.40
#